data_803cd962a54ac525719732bb64a34836
#
_entry.id   803cd962a54ac525719732bb64a34836
#
_cell.length_a   1.000
_cell.length_b   1.000
_cell.length_c   1.000
_cell.angle_alpha   90.00
_cell.angle_beta   90.00
_cell.angle_gamma   90.00
#
_symmetry.space_group_name_H-M   'P 1'
#
loop_
_entity.id
_entity.type
_entity.pdbx_description
1 polymer ?
#
loop_
_entity_poly.entity_id
_entity_poly.type
_entity_poly.pdbx_seq_one_letter_code
_entity_poly.pdbx_strand_id
1 'polypeptide(L)'
;MNDMLLLRHGETEWSKAGRHTGRTDLPLTEHGEEQARALAPLVKEPFELVLVSPAQRARRTAELAGLSGYEVDDDLWEWDYGGYEGITTPEIRRTRPGWYLWRDGVIPGDAAHPGESAAEVAVRADRVIERARRAEGRVVLVAHGHFLRVLAARWLGLAPEEGRLLRLDTGTYSRLGFEHAEPVLLTWNAPVH
;
A
#
# COMPACT_ATOMS: atom_id res chain seq x y z
N MET A 1 10.04 -12.99 16.57
CA MET A 1 9.85 -12.24 15.29
C MET A 1 8.36 -12.02 15.11
N ASN A 2 7.94 -10.81 14.80
CA ASN A 2 6.53 -10.42 14.88
C ASN A 2 5.88 -10.39 13.49
N ASP A 3 4.60 -10.75 13.45
CA ASP A 3 3.78 -10.61 12.25
C ASP A 3 3.48 -9.14 11.97
N MET A 4 3.46 -8.78 10.70
CA MET A 4 3.07 -7.46 10.20
C MET A 4 1.71 -7.56 9.52
N LEU A 5 0.73 -6.81 10.03
CA LEU A 5 -0.57 -6.66 9.39
C LEU A 5 -0.52 -5.51 8.40
N LEU A 6 -0.91 -5.75 7.17
CA LEU A 6 -1.01 -4.76 6.11
C LEU A 6 -2.48 -4.49 5.81
N LEU A 7 -2.89 -3.24 5.84
CA LEU A 7 -4.24 -2.80 5.46
C LEU A 7 -4.14 -1.87 4.25
N ARG A 8 -4.75 -2.25 3.12
CA ARG A 8 -4.92 -1.32 2.03
C ARG A 8 -6.13 -0.42 2.30
N HIS A 9 -5.98 0.89 2.09
CA HIS A 9 -7.09 1.84 2.24
C HIS A 9 -8.35 1.41 1.47
N GLY A 10 -9.51 1.87 1.93
CA GLY A 10 -10.80 1.65 1.28
C GLY A 10 -10.89 2.31 -0.11
N GLU A 11 -11.97 2.01 -0.84
CA GLU A 11 -12.22 2.55 -2.18
C GLU A 11 -12.23 4.09 -2.20
N THR A 12 -11.67 4.66 -3.27
CA THR A 12 -11.78 6.07 -3.66
C THR A 12 -12.36 6.16 -5.07
N GLU A 13 -12.87 7.32 -5.49
CA GLU A 13 -13.40 7.49 -6.84
C GLU A 13 -12.38 7.12 -7.93
N TRP A 14 -11.10 7.43 -7.72
CA TRP A 14 -10.09 7.09 -8.69
C TRP A 14 -9.73 5.59 -8.68
N SER A 15 -9.68 4.95 -7.53
CA SER A 15 -9.44 3.50 -7.48
C SER A 15 -10.58 2.73 -8.14
N LYS A 16 -11.83 3.17 -7.95
CA LYS A 16 -13.01 2.64 -8.62
C LYS A 16 -12.95 2.82 -10.14
N ALA A 17 -12.49 3.98 -10.60
CA ALA A 17 -12.32 4.29 -12.02
C ALA A 17 -11.05 3.67 -12.64
N GLY A 18 -10.19 3.00 -11.86
CA GLY A 18 -8.92 2.43 -12.34
C GLY A 18 -7.86 3.46 -12.69
N ARG A 19 -7.95 4.68 -12.12
CA ARG A 19 -6.96 5.74 -12.31
C ARG A 19 -5.78 5.56 -11.35
N HIS A 20 -4.57 5.82 -11.84
CA HIS A 20 -3.39 5.83 -10.99
C HIS A 20 -3.49 6.98 -9.98
N THR A 21 -3.38 6.67 -8.70
CA THR A 21 -3.54 7.63 -7.59
C THR A 21 -2.30 7.54 -6.70
N GLY A 22 -1.30 8.34 -6.95
CA GLY A 22 -0.08 8.44 -6.15
C GLY A 22 -0.23 9.49 -5.05
N ARG A 23 0.23 10.71 -5.35
CA ARG A 23 0.28 11.84 -4.41
C ARG A 23 -1.03 12.64 -4.34
N THR A 24 -1.92 12.51 -5.33
CA THR A 24 -3.23 13.18 -5.27
C THR A 24 -4.02 12.68 -4.05
N ASP A 25 -4.44 13.62 -3.22
CA ASP A 25 -5.06 13.30 -1.93
C ASP A 25 -6.59 13.30 -2.04
N LEU A 26 -7.17 12.13 -2.25
CA LEU A 26 -8.60 11.89 -2.44
C LEU A 26 -9.23 11.22 -1.21
N PRO A 27 -10.50 11.58 -0.87
CA PRO A 27 -11.26 10.91 0.19
C PRO A 27 -11.69 9.51 -0.22
N LEU A 28 -12.13 8.74 0.77
CA LEU A 28 -12.84 7.48 0.55
C LEU A 28 -14.23 7.75 -0.05
N THR A 29 -14.74 6.79 -0.83
CA THR A 29 -16.17 6.71 -1.15
C THR A 29 -16.95 6.19 0.07
N GLU A 30 -18.28 6.26 0.04
CA GLU A 30 -19.13 5.65 1.06
C GLU A 30 -18.81 4.14 1.21
N HIS A 31 -18.70 3.43 0.08
CA HIS A 31 -18.27 2.03 0.08
C HIS A 31 -16.87 1.84 0.65
N GLY A 32 -15.92 2.75 0.35
CA GLY A 32 -14.58 2.73 0.93
C GLY A 32 -14.58 2.91 2.45
N GLU A 33 -15.50 3.73 3.00
CA GLU A 33 -15.69 3.85 4.44
C GLU A 33 -16.29 2.57 5.06
N GLU A 34 -17.22 1.90 4.38
CA GLU A 34 -17.75 0.60 4.82
C GLU A 34 -16.65 -0.45 4.86
N GLN A 35 -15.82 -0.54 3.80
CA GLN A 35 -14.65 -1.40 3.76
C GLN A 35 -13.70 -1.13 4.94
N ALA A 36 -13.44 0.15 5.24
CA ALA A 36 -12.57 0.53 6.35
C ALA A 36 -13.14 0.10 7.71
N ARG A 37 -14.44 0.28 7.94
CA ARG A 37 -15.11 -0.19 9.19
C ARG A 37 -15.06 -1.71 9.32
N ALA A 38 -15.16 -2.44 8.21
CA ALA A 38 -15.07 -3.89 8.22
C ALA A 38 -13.72 -4.42 8.72
N LEU A 39 -12.64 -3.63 8.64
CA LEU A 39 -11.31 -4.00 9.16
C LEU A 39 -11.22 -3.99 10.70
N ALA A 40 -12.19 -3.41 11.42
CA ALA A 40 -12.16 -3.26 12.88
C ALA A 40 -11.91 -4.56 13.67
N PRO A 41 -12.43 -5.74 13.27
CA PRO A 41 -12.14 -6.99 13.98
C PRO A 41 -10.66 -7.38 13.99
N LEU A 42 -9.87 -6.94 13.01
CA LEU A 42 -8.45 -7.27 12.87
C LEU A 42 -7.55 -6.48 13.82
N VAL A 43 -8.04 -5.35 14.32
CA VAL A 43 -7.23 -4.38 15.08
C VAL A 43 -7.70 -4.22 16.54
N LYS A 44 -8.48 -5.18 17.05
CA LYS A 44 -8.99 -5.15 18.44
C LYS A 44 -7.89 -5.26 19.49
N GLU A 45 -6.83 -6.00 19.19
CA GLU A 45 -5.69 -6.15 20.09
C GLU A 45 -4.64 -5.10 19.83
N PRO A 46 -3.90 -4.65 20.84
CA PRO A 46 -2.93 -3.59 20.70
C PRO A 46 -1.79 -3.97 19.75
N PHE A 47 -1.26 -2.96 19.07
CA PHE A 47 -0.04 -3.03 18.27
C PHE A 47 1.06 -2.22 18.95
N GLU A 48 2.28 -2.70 18.86
CA GLU A 48 3.47 -1.98 19.32
C GLU A 48 3.79 -0.81 18.39
N LEU A 49 3.57 -1.03 17.08
CA LEU A 49 3.84 -0.02 16.07
C LEU A 49 2.67 0.07 15.09
N VAL A 50 2.12 1.27 14.94
CA VAL A 50 1.05 1.60 14.01
C VAL A 50 1.54 2.70 13.08
N LEU A 51 1.80 2.38 11.82
CA LEU A 51 2.25 3.33 10.81
C LEU A 51 1.17 3.54 9.76
N VAL A 52 0.89 4.79 9.43
CA VAL A 52 -0.17 5.16 8.47
C VAL A 52 0.38 6.13 7.44
N SER A 53 0.07 5.90 6.17
CA SER A 53 0.40 6.83 5.10
C SER A 53 -0.19 8.22 5.36
N PRO A 54 0.49 9.32 4.96
CA PRO A 54 -0.03 10.67 5.09
C PRO A 54 -1.33 10.93 4.34
N ALA A 55 -1.64 10.16 3.29
CA ALA A 55 -2.84 10.34 2.48
C ALA A 55 -4.12 10.21 3.31
N GLN A 56 -5.08 11.15 3.12
CA GLN A 56 -6.34 11.16 3.88
C GLN A 56 -7.11 9.84 3.77
N ARG A 57 -7.08 9.17 2.61
CA ARG A 57 -7.72 7.85 2.41
C ARG A 57 -7.17 6.77 3.33
N ALA A 58 -5.86 6.78 3.60
CA ALA A 58 -5.22 5.83 4.52
C ALA A 58 -5.50 6.19 5.98
N ARG A 59 -5.38 7.46 6.35
CA ARG A 59 -5.70 7.95 7.70
C ARG A 59 -7.17 7.69 8.04
N ARG A 60 -8.08 8.02 7.13
CA ARG A 60 -9.51 7.77 7.32
C ARG A 60 -9.81 6.27 7.46
N THR A 61 -9.11 5.42 6.71
CA THR A 61 -9.22 3.96 6.86
C THR A 61 -8.76 3.51 8.25
N ALA A 62 -7.63 4.00 8.73
CA ALA A 62 -7.12 3.69 10.07
C ALA A 62 -8.12 4.10 11.17
N GLU A 63 -8.65 5.32 11.10
CA GLU A 63 -9.64 5.85 12.06
C GLU A 63 -10.92 4.99 12.09
N LEU A 64 -11.49 4.69 10.93
CA LEU A 64 -12.72 3.90 10.81
C LEU A 64 -12.53 2.43 11.22
N ALA A 65 -11.33 1.89 11.05
CA ALA A 65 -10.97 0.58 11.59
C ALA A 65 -10.80 0.59 13.12
N GLY A 66 -10.70 1.76 13.75
CA GLY A 66 -10.52 1.91 15.20
C GLY A 66 -9.07 2.00 15.65
N LEU A 67 -8.12 2.21 14.73
CA LEU A 67 -6.72 2.48 15.08
C LEU A 67 -6.59 3.92 15.61
N SER A 68 -5.91 4.09 16.73
CA SER A 68 -5.60 5.38 17.36
C SER A 68 -4.13 5.43 17.76
N GLY A 69 -3.61 6.65 17.98
CA GLY A 69 -2.22 6.80 18.39
C GLY A 69 -1.20 6.38 17.33
N TYR A 70 -1.59 6.35 16.07
CA TYR A 70 -0.70 5.97 14.97
C TYR A 70 0.31 7.07 14.65
N GLU A 71 1.41 6.67 14.08
CA GLU A 71 2.40 7.56 13.50
C GLU A 71 2.16 7.69 11.99
N VAL A 72 2.20 8.93 11.49
CA VAL A 72 2.19 9.20 10.05
C VAL A 72 3.62 9.04 9.53
N ASP A 73 3.79 8.21 8.50
CA ASP A 73 5.10 7.91 7.93
C ASP A 73 5.10 8.18 6.42
N ASP A 74 5.95 9.12 5.99
CA ASP A 74 6.06 9.53 4.57
C ASP A 74 6.56 8.40 3.67
N ASP A 75 7.27 7.43 4.20
CA ASP A 75 7.70 6.26 3.43
C ASP A 75 6.53 5.37 3.00
N LEU A 76 5.34 5.53 3.59
CA LEU A 76 4.11 4.80 3.24
C LEU A 76 3.29 5.43 2.13
N TRP A 77 3.71 6.54 1.52
CA TRP A 77 3.03 7.06 0.33
C TRP A 77 2.91 6.01 -0.77
N GLU A 78 1.87 6.12 -1.58
CA GLU A 78 1.74 5.30 -2.79
C GLU A 78 2.89 5.62 -3.78
N TRP A 79 3.13 4.72 -4.72
CA TRP A 79 4.01 4.96 -5.85
C TRP A 79 3.65 6.27 -6.53
N ASP A 80 4.61 7.16 -6.71
CA ASP A 80 4.41 8.39 -7.46
C ASP A 80 4.39 8.07 -8.97
N TYR A 81 3.23 8.23 -9.58
CA TYR A 81 3.06 7.84 -10.98
C TYR A 81 3.52 8.90 -11.97
N GLY A 82 4.06 10.03 -11.51
CA GLY A 82 4.58 11.09 -12.36
C GLY A 82 3.53 11.59 -13.35
N GLY A 83 3.90 11.65 -14.64
CA GLY A 83 2.99 12.08 -15.70
C GLY A 83 1.80 11.14 -15.97
N TYR A 84 1.68 10.02 -15.26
CA TYR A 84 0.52 9.12 -15.34
C TYR A 84 -0.44 9.28 -14.15
N GLU A 85 -0.22 10.26 -13.28
CA GLU A 85 -1.15 10.59 -12.21
C GLU A 85 -2.55 10.89 -12.76
N GLY A 86 -3.59 10.27 -12.21
CA GLY A 86 -4.97 10.46 -12.64
C GLY A 86 -5.36 9.79 -13.97
N ILE A 87 -4.45 9.06 -14.63
CA ILE A 87 -4.67 8.42 -15.92
C ILE A 87 -4.86 6.91 -15.72
N THR A 88 -5.72 6.29 -16.51
CA THR A 88 -5.96 4.84 -16.48
C THR A 88 -4.96 4.10 -17.38
N THR A 89 -4.70 2.81 -17.08
CA THR A 89 -3.85 1.96 -17.94
C THR A 89 -4.35 1.90 -19.40
N PRO A 90 -5.66 1.78 -19.71
CA PRO A 90 -6.14 1.83 -21.09
C PRO A 90 -5.82 3.17 -21.79
N GLU A 91 -5.92 4.29 -21.10
CA GLU A 91 -5.57 5.60 -21.67
C GLU A 91 -4.07 5.70 -22.00
N ILE A 92 -3.19 5.27 -21.09
CA ILE A 92 -1.74 5.22 -21.33
C ILE A 92 -1.43 4.35 -22.56
N ARG A 93 -2.09 3.22 -22.71
CA ARG A 93 -1.87 2.28 -23.82
C ARG A 93 -2.33 2.81 -25.19
N ARG A 94 -3.12 3.87 -25.25
CA ARG A 94 -3.42 4.56 -26.52
C ARG A 94 -2.18 5.17 -27.15
N THR A 95 -1.27 5.70 -26.34
CA THR A 95 -0.02 6.34 -26.78
C THR A 95 1.20 5.44 -26.63
N ARG A 96 1.15 4.46 -25.72
CA ARG A 96 2.21 3.48 -25.45
C ARG A 96 1.64 2.05 -25.45
N PRO A 97 1.38 1.45 -26.60
CA PRO A 97 0.82 0.09 -26.70
C PRO A 97 1.66 -0.91 -25.91
N GLY A 98 0.99 -1.76 -25.12
CA GLY A 98 1.64 -2.77 -24.28
C GLY A 98 2.30 -2.24 -23.01
N TRP A 99 2.17 -0.95 -22.68
CA TRP A 99 2.71 -0.40 -21.45
C TRP A 99 2.22 -1.18 -20.21
N TYR A 100 3.16 -1.41 -19.30
CA TYR A 100 2.91 -2.10 -18.04
C TYR A 100 3.81 -1.51 -16.95
N LEU A 101 3.21 -0.94 -15.90
CA LEU A 101 3.90 -0.19 -14.84
C LEU A 101 5.18 -0.87 -14.34
N TRP A 102 5.10 -2.14 -14.03
CA TRP A 102 6.18 -2.91 -13.41
C TRP A 102 7.39 -3.16 -14.33
N ARG A 103 7.22 -3.05 -15.62
CA ARG A 103 8.29 -3.22 -16.62
C ARG A 103 8.75 -1.89 -17.18
N ASP A 104 7.81 -0.99 -17.46
CA ASP A 104 8.07 0.20 -18.25
C ASP A 104 8.16 1.47 -17.38
N GLY A 105 7.79 1.37 -16.09
CA GLY A 105 7.83 2.47 -15.15
C GLY A 105 6.88 3.61 -15.52
N VAL A 106 7.19 4.78 -15.00
CA VAL A 106 6.44 6.02 -15.19
C VAL A 106 7.27 7.01 -16.00
N ILE A 107 6.61 8.07 -16.50
CA ILE A 107 7.29 9.24 -17.08
C ILE A 107 7.32 10.37 -16.05
N PRO A 108 8.32 11.27 -16.09
CA PRO A 108 8.33 12.45 -15.24
C PRO A 108 7.04 13.26 -15.40
N GLY A 109 6.51 13.74 -14.28
CA GLY A 109 5.39 14.66 -14.23
C GLY A 109 5.82 16.07 -13.87
N ASP A 110 5.01 16.75 -13.06
CA ASP A 110 5.32 18.08 -12.55
C ASP A 110 6.06 18.03 -11.18
N ALA A 111 6.26 19.17 -10.56
CA ALA A 111 6.95 19.27 -9.27
C ALA A 111 6.19 18.58 -8.12
N ALA A 112 4.87 18.44 -8.24
CA ALA A 112 4.05 17.74 -7.23
C ALA A 112 4.02 16.22 -7.47
N HIS A 113 4.29 15.79 -8.69
CA HIS A 113 4.28 14.41 -9.15
C HIS A 113 5.53 14.13 -9.99
N PRO A 114 6.74 14.12 -9.39
CA PRO A 114 7.98 13.91 -10.14
C PRO A 114 8.07 12.52 -10.77
N GLY A 115 7.41 11.54 -10.20
CA GLY A 115 7.49 10.14 -10.60
C GLY A 115 8.59 9.37 -9.84
N GLU A 116 8.32 8.12 -9.51
CA GLU A 116 9.27 7.20 -8.86
C GLU A 116 9.52 5.97 -9.75
N SER A 117 10.72 5.44 -9.71
CA SER A 117 11.04 4.10 -10.20
C SER A 117 10.66 3.02 -9.17
N ALA A 118 10.53 1.77 -9.58
CA ALA A 118 10.32 0.64 -8.67
C ALA A 118 11.42 0.55 -7.61
N ALA A 119 12.66 0.86 -7.97
CA ALA A 119 13.81 0.86 -7.06
C ALA A 119 13.68 1.95 -5.97
N GLU A 120 13.21 3.14 -6.30
CA GLU A 120 12.99 4.22 -5.32
C GLU A 120 11.86 3.84 -4.34
N VAL A 121 10.78 3.25 -4.83
CA VAL A 121 9.72 2.71 -3.96
C VAL A 121 10.26 1.60 -3.06
N ALA A 122 11.13 0.72 -3.58
CA ALA A 122 11.77 -0.34 -2.79
C ALA A 122 12.63 0.22 -1.65
N VAL A 123 13.38 1.31 -1.88
CA VAL A 123 14.18 1.95 -0.82
C VAL A 123 13.30 2.43 0.34
N ARG A 124 12.12 2.99 0.05
CA ARG A 124 11.15 3.38 1.09
C ARG A 124 10.58 2.15 1.81
N ALA A 125 10.21 1.13 1.04
CA ALA A 125 9.69 -0.12 1.58
C ALA A 125 10.70 -0.83 2.51
N ASP A 126 11.98 -0.85 2.13
CA ASP A 126 13.06 -1.45 2.93
C ASP A 126 13.24 -0.72 4.27
N ARG A 127 13.14 0.63 4.30
CA ARG A 127 13.16 1.40 5.56
C ARG A 127 11.98 1.06 6.48
N VAL A 128 10.78 0.93 5.91
CA VAL A 128 9.58 0.53 6.66
C VAL A 128 9.73 -0.89 7.22
N ILE A 129 10.23 -1.84 6.41
CA ILE A 129 10.49 -3.22 6.84
C ILE A 129 11.51 -3.24 7.99
N GLU A 130 12.61 -2.49 7.87
CA GLU A 130 13.63 -2.42 8.92
C GLU A 130 13.05 -1.87 10.21
N ARG A 131 12.24 -0.80 10.13
CA ARG A 131 11.55 -0.22 11.28
C ARG A 131 10.58 -1.22 11.93
N ALA A 132 9.79 -1.93 11.12
CA ALA A 132 8.86 -2.95 11.61
C ALA A 132 9.58 -4.13 12.29
N ARG A 133 10.74 -4.55 11.77
CA ARG A 133 11.54 -5.63 12.37
C ARG A 133 12.16 -5.27 13.71
N ARG A 134 12.36 -3.98 13.99
CA ARG A 134 12.88 -3.49 15.29
C ARG A 134 11.79 -3.43 16.38
N ALA A 135 10.52 -3.43 16.00
CA ALA A 135 9.44 -3.44 16.97
C ALA A 135 9.43 -4.77 17.75
N GLU A 136 9.19 -4.72 19.06
CA GLU A 136 9.18 -5.91 19.93
C GLU A 136 7.81 -6.61 19.94
N GLY A 137 6.75 -5.96 19.40
CA GLY A 137 5.38 -6.42 19.33
C GLY A 137 4.80 -6.45 17.92
N ARG A 138 3.49 -6.60 17.83
CA ARG A 138 2.75 -6.62 16.56
C ARG A 138 2.83 -5.27 15.85
N VAL A 139 2.92 -5.31 14.53
CA VAL A 139 2.99 -4.12 13.68
C VAL A 139 1.78 -4.08 12.74
N VAL A 140 1.21 -2.89 12.52
CA VAL A 140 0.22 -2.66 11.48
C VAL A 140 0.62 -1.48 10.59
N LEU A 141 0.49 -1.67 9.28
CA LEU A 141 0.70 -0.64 8.27
C LEU A 141 -0.62 -0.36 7.55
N VAL A 142 -1.00 0.90 7.40
CA VAL A 142 -2.15 1.32 6.58
C VAL A 142 -1.63 2.13 5.40
N ALA A 143 -1.71 1.57 4.20
CA ALA A 143 -1.09 2.15 3.03
C ALA A 143 -1.86 1.80 1.72
N HIS A 144 -1.14 1.64 0.62
CA HIS A 144 -1.66 1.68 -0.74
C HIS A 144 -1.33 0.42 -1.54
N GLY A 145 -1.99 0.33 -2.71
CA GLY A 145 -1.95 -0.87 -3.54
C GLY A 145 -0.55 -1.24 -4.03
N HIS A 146 0.11 -0.38 -4.79
CA HIS A 146 1.41 -0.72 -5.37
C HIS A 146 2.54 -0.67 -4.34
N PHE A 147 2.51 0.29 -3.41
CA PHE A 147 3.49 0.33 -2.33
C PHE A 147 3.51 -0.96 -1.50
N LEU A 148 2.35 -1.45 -1.03
CA LEU A 148 2.29 -2.67 -0.23
C LEU A 148 2.68 -3.92 -1.03
N ARG A 149 2.46 -3.94 -2.33
CA ARG A 149 2.91 -5.03 -3.23
C ARG A 149 4.43 -5.04 -3.37
N VAL A 150 5.06 -3.85 -3.52
CA VAL A 150 6.52 -3.71 -3.49
C VAL A 150 7.07 -4.13 -2.13
N LEU A 151 6.48 -3.66 -1.04
CA LEU A 151 6.88 -4.01 0.32
C LEU A 151 6.83 -5.53 0.55
N ALA A 152 5.78 -6.19 0.10
CA ALA A 152 5.66 -7.65 0.23
C ALA A 152 6.71 -8.39 -0.63
N ALA A 153 7.00 -7.94 -1.85
CA ALA A 153 8.09 -8.49 -2.66
C ALA A 153 9.44 -8.34 -1.93
N ARG A 154 9.73 -7.16 -1.38
CA ARG A 154 10.96 -6.89 -0.61
C ARG A 154 11.03 -7.72 0.67
N TRP A 155 9.92 -7.90 1.37
CA TRP A 155 9.84 -8.79 2.54
C TRP A 155 10.28 -10.21 2.21
N LEU A 156 9.88 -10.73 1.04
CA LEU A 156 10.21 -12.06 0.55
C LEU A 156 11.63 -12.16 -0.09
N GLY A 157 12.41 -11.07 -0.09
CA GLY A 157 13.72 -11.03 -0.73
C GLY A 157 13.69 -10.98 -2.25
N LEU A 158 12.53 -10.63 -2.84
CA LEU A 158 12.35 -10.54 -4.28
C LEU A 158 12.66 -9.13 -4.81
N ALA A 159 12.87 -9.02 -6.13
CA ALA A 159 12.96 -7.72 -6.80
C ALA A 159 11.61 -6.95 -6.67
N PRO A 160 11.64 -5.61 -6.57
CA PRO A 160 10.42 -4.81 -6.38
C PRO A 160 9.39 -5.02 -7.49
N GLU A 161 9.81 -5.27 -8.73
CA GLU A 161 8.96 -5.55 -9.88
C GLU A 161 8.14 -6.83 -9.71
N GLU A 162 8.57 -7.76 -8.86
CA GLU A 162 7.81 -8.99 -8.57
C GLU A 162 6.54 -8.73 -7.74
N GLY A 163 6.39 -7.54 -7.18
CA GLY A 163 5.10 -7.07 -6.67
C GLY A 163 3.96 -7.17 -7.70
N ARG A 164 4.30 -7.25 -9.01
CA ARG A 164 3.36 -7.53 -10.11
C ARG A 164 2.55 -8.82 -9.91
N LEU A 165 3.10 -9.80 -9.21
CA LEU A 165 2.47 -11.10 -8.94
C LEU A 165 1.45 -11.04 -7.80
N LEU A 166 1.49 -9.99 -7.00
CA LEU A 166 0.75 -9.86 -5.77
C LEU A 166 -0.44 -8.89 -5.95
N ARG A 167 -1.56 -9.39 -6.51
CA ARG A 167 -2.78 -8.56 -6.60
C ARG A 167 -3.23 -8.13 -5.19
N LEU A 168 -3.67 -6.87 -5.06
CA LEU A 168 -4.16 -6.34 -3.79
C LEU A 168 -5.33 -5.38 -4.06
N ASP A 169 -6.51 -5.69 -3.52
CA ASP A 169 -7.74 -4.93 -3.68
C ASP A 169 -7.96 -3.94 -2.53
N THR A 170 -8.78 -2.89 -2.71
CA THR A 170 -9.10 -1.90 -1.67
C THR A 170 -9.84 -2.53 -0.50
N GLY A 171 -9.58 -2.06 0.73
CA GLY A 171 -10.26 -2.55 1.93
C GLY A 171 -9.94 -3.99 2.30
N THR A 172 -8.86 -4.56 1.76
CA THR A 172 -8.38 -5.91 2.11
C THR A 172 -7.23 -5.84 3.10
N TYR A 173 -6.97 -6.97 3.74
CA TYR A 173 -5.80 -7.14 4.59
C TYR A 173 -4.86 -8.23 4.10
N SER A 174 -3.61 -8.13 4.52
CA SER A 174 -2.58 -9.14 4.31
C SER A 174 -1.74 -9.30 5.58
N ARG A 175 -1.09 -10.43 5.74
CA ARG A 175 -0.17 -10.68 6.85
C ARG A 175 1.15 -11.22 6.34
N LEU A 176 2.21 -10.55 6.75
CA LEU A 176 3.59 -11.01 6.56
C LEU A 176 4.10 -11.56 7.89
N GLY A 177 4.86 -12.61 7.84
CA GLY A 177 5.40 -13.22 9.04
C GLY A 177 6.59 -14.12 8.74
N PHE A 178 6.82 -15.10 9.59
CA PHE A 178 7.96 -16.00 9.48
C PHE A 178 7.53 -17.46 9.60
N GLU A 179 8.20 -18.31 8.83
CA GLU A 179 8.20 -19.75 9.00
C GLU A 179 9.64 -20.20 9.19
N HIS A 180 9.95 -20.87 10.30
CA HIS A 180 11.34 -21.28 10.66
C HIS A 180 12.38 -20.16 10.49
N ALA A 181 12.03 -18.93 10.85
CA ALA A 181 12.82 -17.71 10.70
C ALA A 181 12.91 -17.13 9.27
N GLU A 182 12.34 -17.79 8.27
CA GLU A 182 12.28 -17.28 6.90
C GLU A 182 11.06 -16.38 6.71
N PRO A 183 11.19 -15.23 6.02
CA PRO A 183 10.09 -14.35 5.72
C PRO A 183 9.07 -15.01 4.76
N VAL A 184 7.80 -14.99 5.15
CA VAL A 184 6.72 -15.60 4.34
C VAL A 184 5.48 -14.71 4.26
N LEU A 185 4.59 -15.00 3.30
CA LEU A 185 3.21 -14.51 3.27
C LEU A 185 2.33 -15.49 4.07
N LEU A 186 1.77 -15.02 5.19
CA LEU A 186 0.80 -15.80 5.97
C LEU A 186 -0.62 -15.68 5.39
N THR A 187 -0.96 -14.48 4.89
CA THR A 187 -2.23 -14.17 4.25
C THR A 187 -2.01 -13.08 3.21
N TRP A 188 -2.70 -13.14 2.08
CA TRP A 188 -2.61 -12.09 1.07
C TRP A 188 -3.97 -11.75 0.47
N ASN A 189 -4.27 -10.42 0.39
CA ASN A 189 -5.47 -9.88 -0.26
C ASN A 189 -6.78 -10.50 0.27
N ALA A 190 -6.90 -10.73 1.56
CA ALA A 190 -8.09 -11.32 2.14
C ALA A 190 -9.16 -10.24 2.41
N PRO A 191 -10.42 -10.47 2.01
CA PRO A 191 -11.54 -9.63 2.44
C PRO A 191 -11.88 -9.92 3.91
N VAL A 192 -12.50 -8.95 4.57
CA VAL A 192 -13.11 -9.15 5.89
C VAL A 192 -14.60 -9.39 5.71
N HIS A 193 -15.10 -10.48 6.25
CA HIS A 193 -16.52 -10.90 6.19
C HIS A 193 -17.25 -10.64 7.50
#